data_8ac69dce15130323ada78f7a34693f3c
#
_entry.id   8ac69dce15130323ada78f7a34693f3c
#
_cell.length_a   1.000
_cell.length_b   1.000
_cell.length_c   1.000
_cell.angle_alpha   90.00
_cell.angle_beta   90.00
_cell.angle_gamma   90.00
#
_symmetry.space_group_name_H-M   'P 1'
#
loop_
_entity.id
_entity.type
_entity.pdbx_description
1 polymer ?
#
loop_
_entity_poly.entity_id
_entity_poly.type
_entity_poly.pdbx_seq_one_letter_code
_entity_poly.pdbx_strand_id
1 'polypeptide(L)'
;MARRTKEDAAATRNGLIDAAERVFCEKGVSRASLSDIASAAGATRGAIYWHFKDKVDLFNAMMDRVTLPLEEGCAQFSCLASGDPVARLRSVMAFVLGAVASNAQARRVFEIAMYKVEYVEEMAAIRDRHIAASGAFTAQLAKDFALAAEVSPLPVSLSPHEAAVALHALFDGLIQNWILCQGAFDLVKVGASATDAFLSGLGLKWGDGTV
;
A
#
# COMPACT_ATOMS: atom_id res chain seq x y z
N MET A 1 9.80 -33.37 -24.28
CA MET A 1 9.68 -32.08 -23.58
C MET A 1 9.03 -32.37 -22.21
N ALA A 2 9.73 -32.13 -21.10
CA ALA A 2 9.16 -32.30 -19.77
C ALA A 2 8.02 -31.28 -19.60
N ARG A 3 6.84 -31.77 -19.21
CA ARG A 3 5.67 -30.93 -18.91
C ARG A 3 6.03 -30.09 -17.69
N ARG A 4 6.15 -28.75 -17.85
CA ARG A 4 6.35 -27.82 -16.73
C ARG A 4 5.27 -28.07 -15.70
N THR A 5 5.67 -28.27 -14.45
CA THR A 5 4.75 -28.43 -13.35
C THR A 5 4.07 -27.10 -13.03
N LYS A 6 2.94 -27.13 -12.32
CA LYS A 6 2.26 -25.91 -11.84
C LYS A 6 3.22 -25.07 -10.96
N GLU A 7 4.10 -25.73 -10.22
CA GLU A 7 5.14 -25.12 -9.38
C GLU A 7 6.20 -24.39 -10.20
N ASP A 8 6.70 -24.99 -11.31
CA ASP A 8 7.65 -24.35 -12.22
C ASP A 8 7.04 -23.08 -12.85
N ALA A 9 5.77 -23.14 -13.21
CA ALA A 9 5.05 -21.99 -13.76
C ALA A 9 4.91 -20.87 -12.72
N ALA A 10 4.57 -21.19 -11.47
CA ALA A 10 4.47 -20.22 -10.38
C ALA A 10 5.86 -19.60 -10.06
N ALA A 11 6.92 -20.42 -10.03
CA ALA A 11 8.27 -19.94 -9.83
C ALA A 11 8.71 -18.96 -10.95
N THR A 12 8.42 -19.30 -12.21
CA THR A 12 8.71 -18.41 -13.36
C THR A 12 7.94 -17.10 -13.23
N ARG A 13 6.64 -17.14 -12.89
CA ARG A 13 5.82 -15.94 -12.69
C ARG A 13 6.39 -15.04 -11.59
N ASN A 14 6.78 -15.63 -10.46
CA ASN A 14 7.38 -14.89 -9.36
C ASN A 14 8.73 -14.26 -9.76
N GLY A 15 9.59 -15.00 -10.45
CA GLY A 15 10.87 -14.48 -10.96
C GLY A 15 10.69 -13.30 -11.93
N LEU A 16 9.63 -13.30 -12.74
CA LEU A 16 9.27 -12.19 -13.61
C LEU A 16 8.82 -10.95 -12.81
N ILE A 17 8.04 -11.13 -11.74
CA ILE A 17 7.64 -10.02 -10.88
C ILE A 17 8.86 -9.45 -10.13
N ASP A 18 9.76 -10.29 -9.62
CA ASP A 18 11.00 -9.84 -8.96
C ASP A 18 11.91 -9.06 -9.93
N ALA A 19 11.98 -9.48 -11.19
CA ALA A 19 12.69 -8.75 -12.23
C ALA A 19 12.01 -7.42 -12.57
N ALA A 20 10.68 -7.39 -12.58
CA ALA A 20 9.91 -6.17 -12.80
C ALA A 20 10.20 -5.12 -11.72
N GLU A 21 10.22 -5.51 -10.44
CA GLU A 21 10.59 -4.61 -9.33
C GLU A 21 11.95 -3.94 -9.58
N ARG A 22 12.97 -4.71 -9.98
CA ARG A 22 14.30 -4.16 -10.27
C ARG A 22 14.30 -3.21 -11.46
N VAL A 23 13.71 -3.64 -12.59
CA VAL A 23 13.69 -2.86 -13.84
C VAL A 23 12.88 -1.58 -13.67
N PHE A 24 11.75 -1.63 -12.95
CA PHE A 24 10.94 -0.44 -12.67
C PHE A 24 11.65 0.54 -11.73
N CYS A 25 12.39 0.06 -10.73
CA CYS A 25 13.24 0.92 -9.90
C CYS A 25 14.30 1.66 -10.72
N GLU A 26 14.96 0.95 -11.64
CA GLU A 26 16.08 1.49 -12.42
C GLU A 26 15.62 2.42 -13.56
N LYS A 27 14.63 1.98 -14.34
CA LYS A 27 14.23 2.66 -15.58
C LYS A 27 12.97 3.52 -15.43
N GLY A 28 12.17 3.31 -14.38
CA GLY A 28 10.79 3.78 -14.28
C GLY A 28 9.82 2.89 -15.05
N VAL A 29 8.54 2.97 -14.69
CA VAL A 29 7.49 2.08 -15.26
C VAL A 29 7.23 2.40 -16.72
N SER A 30 7.16 3.67 -17.11
CA SER A 30 6.85 4.08 -18.49
C SER A 30 7.90 3.58 -19.48
N ARG A 31 9.19 3.71 -19.14
CA ARG A 31 10.32 3.37 -20.02
C ARG A 31 10.69 1.90 -20.02
N ALA A 32 10.26 1.14 -19.03
CA ALA A 32 10.51 -0.30 -18.97
C ALA A 32 9.65 -1.04 -20.00
N SER A 33 10.22 -2.05 -20.66
CA SER A 33 9.49 -2.95 -21.57
C SER A 33 9.38 -4.35 -20.97
N LEU A 34 8.37 -5.12 -21.39
CA LEU A 34 8.26 -6.53 -21.02
C LEU A 34 9.47 -7.34 -21.47
N SER A 35 10.13 -6.93 -22.56
CA SER A 35 11.35 -7.57 -23.06
C SER A 35 12.55 -7.33 -22.13
N ASP A 36 12.70 -6.11 -21.58
CA ASP A 36 13.73 -5.81 -20.57
C ASP A 36 13.55 -6.68 -19.34
N ILE A 37 12.29 -6.81 -18.88
CA ILE A 37 11.95 -7.59 -17.67
C ILE A 37 12.19 -9.08 -17.91
N ALA A 38 11.78 -9.62 -19.07
CA ALA A 38 12.05 -11.02 -19.41
C ALA A 38 13.56 -11.30 -19.44
N SER A 39 14.35 -10.42 -20.05
CA SER A 39 15.81 -10.51 -20.07
C SER A 39 16.40 -10.48 -18.66
N ALA A 40 15.96 -9.55 -17.81
CA ALA A 40 16.40 -9.43 -16.43
C ALA A 40 16.04 -10.65 -15.54
N ALA A 41 14.98 -11.37 -15.92
CA ALA A 41 14.54 -12.61 -15.27
C ALA A 41 15.25 -13.86 -15.82
N GLY A 42 16.07 -13.75 -16.87
CA GLY A 42 16.61 -14.92 -17.59
C GLY A 42 15.53 -15.73 -18.32
N ALA A 43 14.37 -15.11 -18.60
CA ALA A 43 13.23 -15.75 -19.24
C ALA A 43 13.12 -15.36 -20.72
N THR A 44 12.43 -16.19 -21.52
CA THR A 44 12.17 -15.86 -22.90
C THR A 44 11.06 -14.83 -23.02
N ARG A 45 11.06 -14.06 -24.12
CA ARG A 45 9.95 -13.15 -24.46
C ARG A 45 8.60 -13.87 -24.48
N GLY A 46 8.54 -15.09 -25.00
CA GLY A 46 7.32 -15.90 -25.00
C GLY A 46 6.82 -16.25 -23.61
N ALA A 47 7.75 -16.50 -22.66
CA ALA A 47 7.40 -16.83 -21.29
C ALA A 47 6.71 -15.68 -20.56
N ILE A 48 7.16 -14.44 -20.74
CA ILE A 48 6.51 -13.30 -20.06
C ILE A 48 5.09 -13.06 -20.60
N TYR A 49 4.86 -13.17 -21.92
CA TYR A 49 3.53 -13.03 -22.53
C TYR A 49 2.58 -14.18 -22.21
N TRP A 50 3.12 -15.32 -21.75
CA TRP A 50 2.30 -16.42 -21.23
C TRP A 50 1.75 -16.11 -19.84
N HIS A 51 2.49 -15.32 -19.02
CA HIS A 51 2.11 -14.99 -17.65
C HIS A 51 1.38 -13.66 -17.51
N PHE A 52 1.70 -12.68 -18.36
CA PHE A 52 1.21 -11.31 -18.27
C PHE A 52 0.79 -10.80 -19.63
N LYS A 53 -0.42 -10.29 -19.70
CA LYS A 53 -1.01 -9.73 -20.91
C LYS A 53 -0.23 -8.52 -21.41
N ASP A 54 0.11 -7.63 -20.50
CA ASP A 54 0.80 -6.37 -20.77
C ASP A 54 1.57 -5.90 -19.53
N LYS A 55 2.20 -4.73 -19.62
CA LYS A 55 2.97 -4.11 -18.54
C LYS A 55 2.10 -3.71 -17.36
N VAL A 56 0.85 -3.32 -17.59
CA VAL A 56 -0.10 -2.95 -16.54
C VAL A 56 -0.49 -4.19 -15.70
N ASP A 57 -0.75 -5.32 -16.36
CA ASP A 57 -1.05 -6.59 -15.69
C ASP A 57 0.11 -7.04 -14.80
N LEU A 58 1.35 -6.94 -15.31
CA LEU A 58 2.55 -7.23 -14.51
C LEU A 58 2.73 -6.26 -13.34
N PHE A 59 2.53 -4.95 -13.56
CA PHE A 59 2.58 -3.95 -12.48
C PHE A 59 1.53 -4.24 -11.41
N ASN A 60 0.30 -4.56 -11.81
CA ASN A 60 -0.76 -4.92 -10.88
C ASN A 60 -0.40 -6.16 -10.05
N ALA A 61 0.17 -7.19 -10.68
CA ALA A 61 0.62 -8.38 -9.97
C ALA A 61 1.77 -8.09 -8.98
N MET A 62 2.64 -7.14 -9.30
CA MET A 62 3.68 -6.66 -8.37
C MET A 62 3.06 -5.94 -7.18
N MET A 63 2.10 -5.05 -7.41
CA MET A 63 1.37 -4.35 -6.34
C MET A 63 0.63 -5.33 -5.44
N ASP A 64 -0.11 -6.28 -6.02
CA ASP A 64 -0.92 -7.27 -5.30
C ASP A 64 -0.10 -8.10 -4.30
N ARG A 65 1.15 -8.41 -4.60
CA ARG A 65 2.05 -9.13 -3.68
C ARG A 65 2.28 -8.41 -2.35
N VAL A 66 2.13 -7.10 -2.34
CA VAL A 66 2.33 -6.26 -1.15
C VAL A 66 1.00 -5.79 -0.58
N THR A 67 0.07 -5.35 -1.44
CA THR A 67 -1.18 -4.74 -0.98
C THR A 67 -2.17 -5.76 -0.45
N LEU A 68 -2.31 -6.95 -1.07
CA LEU A 68 -3.26 -7.96 -0.59
C LEU A 68 -2.97 -8.44 0.84
N PRO A 69 -1.72 -8.80 1.22
CA PRO A 69 -1.41 -9.14 2.60
C PRO A 69 -1.65 -7.99 3.59
N LEU A 70 -1.44 -6.74 3.15
CA LEU A 70 -1.75 -5.57 3.98
C LEU A 70 -3.24 -5.39 4.18
N GLU A 71 -4.04 -5.53 3.13
CA GLU A 71 -5.50 -5.46 3.18
C GLU A 71 -6.08 -6.57 4.09
N GLU A 72 -5.58 -7.80 3.95
CA GLU A 72 -5.95 -8.92 4.82
C GLU A 72 -5.58 -8.66 6.28
N GLY A 73 -4.38 -8.14 6.55
CA GLY A 73 -3.95 -7.76 7.89
C GLY A 73 -4.81 -6.64 8.47
N CYS A 74 -5.12 -5.60 7.71
CA CYS A 74 -6.01 -4.52 8.14
C CYS A 74 -7.43 -5.04 8.46
N ALA A 75 -7.95 -5.98 7.66
CA ALA A 75 -9.26 -6.58 7.90
C ALA A 75 -9.32 -7.35 9.23
N GLN A 76 -8.21 -7.95 9.67
CA GLN A 76 -8.16 -8.65 10.97
C GLN A 76 -8.39 -7.71 12.14
N PHE A 77 -7.90 -6.46 12.08
CA PHE A 77 -8.16 -5.46 13.12
C PHE A 77 -9.65 -5.10 13.24
N SER A 78 -10.40 -5.20 12.14
CA SER A 78 -11.85 -5.00 12.17
C SER A 78 -12.58 -6.10 12.97
N CYS A 79 -11.99 -7.30 13.05
CA CYS A 79 -12.53 -8.42 13.81
C CYS A 79 -12.06 -8.45 15.26
N LEU A 80 -10.81 -8.02 15.53
CA LEU A 80 -10.17 -8.15 16.84
C LEU A 80 -10.47 -6.97 17.78
N ALA A 81 -10.61 -5.76 17.23
CA ALA A 81 -10.93 -4.56 18.01
C ALA A 81 -12.45 -4.44 18.21
N SER A 82 -13.07 -5.47 18.80
CA SER A 82 -14.50 -5.50 19.10
C SER A 82 -14.85 -4.36 20.07
N GLY A 83 -15.21 -3.19 19.55
CA GLY A 83 -15.86 -2.12 20.26
C GLY A 83 -15.14 -0.76 20.30
N ASP A 84 -13.84 -0.64 20.02
CA ASP A 84 -13.14 0.66 20.02
C ASP A 84 -12.68 1.05 18.60
N PRO A 85 -13.44 1.91 17.90
CA PRO A 85 -13.09 2.35 16.54
C PRO A 85 -11.82 3.20 16.52
N VAL A 86 -11.49 3.91 17.61
CA VAL A 86 -10.29 4.74 17.68
C VAL A 86 -9.04 3.86 17.82
N ALA A 87 -9.11 2.83 18.67
CA ALA A 87 -8.04 1.84 18.78
C ALA A 87 -7.81 1.12 17.44
N ARG A 88 -8.87 0.85 16.67
CA ARG A 88 -8.77 0.25 15.35
C ARG A 88 -8.06 1.18 14.35
N LEU A 89 -8.43 2.46 14.28
CA LEU A 89 -7.72 3.46 13.46
C LEU A 89 -6.22 3.47 13.77
N ARG A 90 -5.85 3.52 15.04
CA ARG A 90 -4.44 3.50 15.51
C ARG A 90 -3.72 2.21 15.06
N SER A 91 -4.36 1.06 15.26
CA SER A 91 -3.78 -0.25 14.94
C SER A 91 -3.53 -0.42 13.45
N VAL A 92 -4.49 -0.01 12.60
CA VAL A 92 -4.33 -0.06 11.14
C VAL A 92 -3.17 0.84 10.69
N MET A 93 -3.06 2.07 11.22
CA MET A 93 -1.96 2.97 10.89
C MET A 93 -0.61 2.38 11.31
N ALA A 94 -0.50 1.89 12.55
CA ALA A 94 0.73 1.28 13.06
C ALA A 94 1.13 0.03 12.26
N PHE A 95 0.17 -0.81 11.89
CA PHE A 95 0.41 -2.02 11.11
C PHE A 95 0.99 -1.71 9.72
N VAL A 96 0.37 -0.80 8.97
CA VAL A 96 0.84 -0.50 7.61
C VAL A 96 2.19 0.22 7.63
N LEU A 97 2.40 1.19 8.56
CA LEU A 97 3.70 1.84 8.71
C LEU A 97 4.79 0.85 9.14
N GLY A 98 4.46 -0.08 10.03
CA GLY A 98 5.36 -1.15 10.45
C GLY A 98 5.75 -2.08 9.30
N ALA A 99 4.80 -2.45 8.46
CA ALA A 99 5.04 -3.28 7.29
C ALA A 99 5.95 -2.57 6.27
N VAL A 100 5.72 -1.29 5.99
CA VAL A 100 6.59 -0.49 5.09
C VAL A 100 7.99 -0.34 5.67
N ALA A 101 8.12 -0.10 6.98
CA ALA A 101 9.41 0.09 7.63
C ALA A 101 10.25 -1.20 7.67
N SER A 102 9.61 -2.35 7.93
CA SER A 102 10.31 -3.62 8.16
C SER A 102 10.47 -4.48 6.91
N ASN A 103 9.62 -4.32 5.89
CA ASN A 103 9.63 -5.14 4.69
C ASN A 103 10.28 -4.39 3.51
N ALA A 104 11.49 -4.81 3.13
CA ALA A 104 12.24 -4.20 2.02
C ALA A 104 11.52 -4.31 0.67
N GLN A 105 10.71 -5.35 0.45
CA GLN A 105 9.91 -5.49 -0.76
C GLN A 105 8.75 -4.48 -0.77
N ALA A 106 8.01 -4.37 0.33
CA ALA A 106 6.95 -3.38 0.46
C ALA A 106 7.48 -1.97 0.20
N ARG A 107 8.61 -1.60 0.83
CA ARG A 107 9.26 -0.31 0.59
C ARG A 107 9.57 -0.07 -0.89
N ARG A 108 10.19 -1.05 -1.59
CA ARG A 108 10.49 -0.91 -3.03
C ARG A 108 9.24 -0.75 -3.88
N VAL A 109 8.22 -1.54 -3.62
CA VAL A 109 6.96 -1.49 -4.37
C VAL A 109 6.25 -0.14 -4.16
N PHE A 110 6.21 0.38 -2.93
CA PHE A 110 5.70 1.73 -2.65
C PHE A 110 6.57 2.82 -3.30
N GLU A 111 7.91 2.69 -3.29
CA GLU A 111 8.81 3.61 -4.01
C GLU A 111 8.49 3.64 -5.50
N ILE A 112 8.28 2.47 -6.13
CA ILE A 112 7.93 2.40 -7.55
C ILE A 112 6.59 3.08 -7.79
N ALA A 113 5.58 2.79 -6.99
CA ALA A 113 4.24 3.35 -7.15
C ALA A 113 4.21 4.87 -6.99
N MET A 114 5.01 5.42 -6.06
CA MET A 114 5.01 6.85 -5.74
C MET A 114 5.95 7.67 -6.63
N TYR A 115 7.11 7.12 -7.04
CA TYR A 115 8.17 7.92 -7.67
C TYR A 115 8.62 7.44 -9.03
N LYS A 116 8.19 6.25 -9.49
CA LYS A 116 8.65 5.64 -10.74
C LYS A 116 7.54 5.47 -11.78
N VAL A 117 6.31 5.87 -11.44
CA VAL A 117 5.16 5.88 -12.38
C VAL A 117 4.98 7.29 -12.89
N GLU A 118 5.06 7.46 -14.21
CA GLU A 118 4.63 8.67 -14.89
C GLU A 118 3.17 8.45 -15.34
N TYR A 119 2.24 9.26 -14.84
CA TYR A 119 0.81 9.13 -15.17
C TYR A 119 0.51 9.74 -16.55
N VAL A 120 1.11 9.16 -17.59
CA VAL A 120 0.79 9.41 -18.99
C VAL A 120 -0.43 8.57 -19.40
N GLU A 121 -1.03 8.88 -20.55
CA GLU A 121 -2.26 8.21 -21.02
C GLU A 121 -2.12 6.68 -21.08
N GLU A 122 -0.96 6.18 -21.51
CA GLU A 122 -0.64 4.75 -21.57
C GLU A 122 -0.67 4.06 -20.19
N MET A 123 -0.54 4.83 -19.10
CA MET A 123 -0.55 4.36 -17.72
C MET A 123 -1.85 4.69 -16.98
N ALA A 124 -2.90 5.10 -17.71
CA ALA A 124 -4.19 5.46 -17.11
C ALA A 124 -4.77 4.36 -16.22
N ALA A 125 -4.66 3.10 -16.63
CA ALA A 125 -5.16 1.97 -15.86
C ALA A 125 -4.42 1.78 -14.50
N ILE A 126 -3.12 2.13 -14.43
CA ILE A 126 -2.36 2.14 -13.17
C ILE A 126 -2.87 3.26 -12.26
N ARG A 127 -3.09 4.46 -12.81
CA ARG A 127 -3.67 5.59 -12.07
C ARG A 127 -5.06 5.27 -11.54
N ASP A 128 -5.92 4.70 -12.38
CA ASP A 128 -7.30 4.37 -12.01
C ASP A 128 -7.33 3.30 -10.89
N ARG A 129 -6.43 2.31 -10.95
CA ARG A 129 -6.23 1.36 -9.85
C ARG A 129 -5.80 2.06 -8.56
N HIS A 130 -4.84 2.98 -8.63
CA HIS A 130 -4.37 3.72 -7.46
C HIS A 130 -5.50 4.54 -6.83
N ILE A 131 -6.29 5.25 -7.64
CA ILE A 131 -7.46 5.99 -7.19
C ILE A 131 -8.48 5.07 -6.51
N ALA A 132 -8.76 3.91 -7.11
CA ALA A 132 -9.70 2.94 -6.54
C ALA A 132 -9.23 2.38 -5.19
N ALA A 133 -7.96 1.98 -5.07
CA ALA A 133 -7.38 1.46 -3.84
C ALA A 133 -7.35 2.53 -2.72
N SER A 134 -6.91 3.74 -3.05
CA SER A 134 -6.92 4.90 -2.13
C SER A 134 -8.33 5.23 -1.65
N GLY A 135 -9.30 5.23 -2.58
CA GLY A 135 -10.71 5.46 -2.24
C GLY A 135 -11.30 4.38 -1.32
N ALA A 136 -10.98 3.10 -1.58
CA ALA A 136 -11.43 1.99 -0.74
C ALA A 136 -10.86 2.07 0.69
N PHE A 137 -9.57 2.38 0.82
CA PHE A 137 -8.92 2.56 2.12
C PHE A 137 -9.52 3.75 2.88
N THR A 138 -9.68 4.91 2.23
CA THR A 138 -10.33 6.09 2.82
C THR A 138 -11.76 5.80 3.25
N ALA A 139 -12.53 5.06 2.46
CA ALA A 139 -13.90 4.68 2.80
C ALA A 139 -13.96 3.78 4.05
N GLN A 140 -12.97 2.90 4.24
CA GLN A 140 -12.88 2.08 5.44
C GLN A 140 -12.56 2.93 6.67
N LEU A 141 -11.59 3.85 6.59
CA LEU A 141 -11.29 4.79 7.66
C LEU A 141 -12.51 5.67 8.01
N ALA A 142 -13.28 6.10 7.01
CA ALA A 142 -14.48 6.91 7.22
C ALA A 142 -15.56 6.16 8.03
N LYS A 143 -15.70 4.85 7.83
CA LYS A 143 -16.61 4.02 8.66
C LYS A 143 -16.15 4.01 10.12
N ASP A 144 -14.85 3.89 10.37
CA ASP A 144 -14.31 3.90 11.72
C ASP A 144 -14.47 5.24 12.39
N PHE A 145 -14.27 6.35 11.65
CA PHE A 145 -14.57 7.69 12.16
C PHE A 145 -16.06 7.92 12.41
N ALA A 146 -16.96 7.37 11.60
CA ALA A 146 -18.40 7.46 11.83
C ALA A 146 -18.78 6.76 13.14
N LEU A 147 -18.26 5.55 13.39
CA LEU A 147 -18.48 4.83 14.63
C LEU A 147 -17.87 5.56 15.85
N ALA A 148 -16.68 6.15 15.70
CA ALA A 148 -16.06 6.95 16.75
C ALA A 148 -16.90 8.19 17.09
N ALA A 149 -17.51 8.83 16.08
CA ALA A 149 -18.35 10.00 16.23
C ALA A 149 -19.67 9.73 16.97
N GLU A 150 -20.17 8.49 16.99
CA GLU A 150 -21.33 8.09 17.78
C GLU A 150 -21.04 8.17 19.29
N VAL A 151 -19.79 7.95 19.69
CA VAL A 151 -19.35 7.98 21.10
C VAL A 151 -18.81 9.36 21.47
N SER A 152 -18.02 9.97 20.61
CA SER A 152 -17.43 11.30 20.80
C SER A 152 -17.60 12.11 19.51
N PRO A 153 -18.57 13.05 19.46
CA PRO A 153 -18.82 13.84 18.26
C PRO A 153 -17.57 14.56 17.77
N LEU A 154 -17.29 14.45 16.48
CA LEU A 154 -16.20 15.19 15.83
C LEU A 154 -16.50 16.71 15.86
N PRO A 155 -15.46 17.57 15.77
CA PRO A 155 -15.66 19.00 15.57
C PRO A 155 -16.60 19.26 14.38
N VAL A 156 -17.49 20.23 14.51
CA VAL A 156 -18.51 20.55 13.49
C VAL A 156 -17.91 20.86 12.12
N SER A 157 -16.63 21.20 12.07
CA SER A 157 -15.88 21.51 10.84
C SER A 157 -15.44 20.29 10.01
N LEU A 158 -15.55 19.06 10.53
CA LEU A 158 -15.08 17.86 9.85
C LEU A 158 -16.12 16.74 9.89
N SER A 159 -16.53 16.29 8.72
CA SER A 159 -17.27 15.03 8.57
C SER A 159 -16.34 13.81 8.79
N PRO A 160 -16.88 12.62 9.09
CA PRO A 160 -16.10 11.38 9.15
C PRO A 160 -15.27 11.10 7.89
N HIS A 161 -15.81 11.46 6.72
CA HIS A 161 -15.10 11.31 5.46
C HIS A 161 -13.90 12.27 5.34
N GLU A 162 -14.09 13.55 5.71
CA GLU A 162 -13.00 14.53 5.68
C GLU A 162 -11.90 14.19 6.69
N ALA A 163 -12.26 13.68 7.88
CA ALA A 163 -11.30 13.18 8.84
C ALA A 163 -10.51 11.98 8.29
N ALA A 164 -11.17 11.08 7.57
CA ALA A 164 -10.52 9.95 6.92
C ALA A 164 -9.55 10.38 5.81
N VAL A 165 -9.96 11.35 4.97
CA VAL A 165 -9.09 11.93 3.94
C VAL A 165 -7.86 12.58 4.56
N ALA A 166 -8.03 13.35 5.65
CA ALA A 166 -6.93 14.01 6.33
C ALA A 166 -5.96 13.02 6.98
N LEU A 167 -6.46 11.96 7.64
CA LEU A 167 -5.61 10.92 8.22
C LEU A 167 -4.87 10.14 7.13
N HIS A 168 -5.53 9.80 6.03
CA HIS A 168 -4.91 9.12 4.90
C HIS A 168 -3.80 9.98 4.27
N ALA A 169 -4.04 11.27 4.05
CA ALA A 169 -3.04 12.19 3.52
C ALA A 169 -1.83 12.36 4.45
N LEU A 170 -2.04 12.40 5.78
CA LEU A 170 -0.97 12.41 6.77
C LEU A 170 -0.11 11.15 6.66
N PHE A 171 -0.74 10.01 6.54
CA PHE A 171 -0.12 8.70 6.40
C PHE A 171 0.70 8.57 5.11
N ASP A 172 0.10 8.91 3.97
CA ASP A 172 0.79 8.90 2.67
C ASP A 172 1.99 9.85 2.69
N GLY A 173 1.83 11.04 3.26
CA GLY A 173 2.92 12.01 3.38
C GLY A 173 4.08 11.49 4.22
N LEU A 174 3.82 10.77 5.31
CA LEU A 174 4.86 10.15 6.14
C LEU A 174 5.63 9.07 5.37
N ILE A 175 4.93 8.17 4.67
CA ILE A 175 5.56 7.12 3.86
C ILE A 175 6.38 7.75 2.73
N GLN A 176 5.80 8.69 1.99
CA GLN A 176 6.49 9.36 0.89
C GLN A 176 7.77 10.04 1.34
N ASN A 177 7.71 10.87 2.39
CA ASN A 177 8.89 11.54 2.92
C ASN A 177 9.93 10.56 3.45
N TRP A 178 9.49 9.50 4.14
CA TRP A 178 10.41 8.49 4.67
C TRP A 178 11.16 7.73 3.56
N ILE A 179 10.47 7.37 2.48
CA ILE A 179 11.08 6.73 1.31
C ILE A 179 12.04 7.71 0.61
N LEU A 180 11.60 8.95 0.36
CA LEU A 180 12.40 9.98 -0.29
C LEU A 180 13.69 10.28 0.48
N CYS A 181 13.61 10.36 1.80
CA CYS A 181 14.74 10.62 2.68
C CYS A 181 15.48 9.34 3.11
N GLN A 182 15.27 8.22 2.43
CA GLN A 182 15.97 6.94 2.64
C GLN A 182 15.94 6.45 4.10
N GLY A 183 14.81 6.64 4.78
CA GLY A 183 14.63 6.19 6.16
C GLY A 183 15.26 7.09 7.22
N ALA A 184 15.38 8.40 6.96
CA ALA A 184 16.05 9.36 7.84
C ALA A 184 15.41 9.54 9.23
N PHE A 185 14.20 9.00 9.45
CA PHE A 185 13.51 9.03 10.75
C PHE A 185 12.83 7.69 11.05
N ASP A 186 12.46 7.48 12.30
CA ASP A 186 11.69 6.31 12.71
C ASP A 186 10.23 6.46 12.26
N LEU A 187 9.86 5.78 11.15
CA LEU A 187 8.55 5.88 10.53
C LEU A 187 7.43 5.42 11.49
N VAL A 188 7.68 4.34 12.24
CA VAL A 188 6.69 3.78 13.17
C VAL A 188 6.44 4.71 14.34
N LYS A 189 7.50 5.20 14.97
CA LYS A 189 7.41 6.13 16.10
C LYS A 189 6.77 7.45 15.71
N VAL A 190 7.24 8.07 14.62
CA VAL A 190 6.69 9.35 14.15
C VAL A 190 5.25 9.18 13.71
N GLY A 191 4.94 8.08 13.02
CA GLY A 191 3.58 7.78 12.57
C GLY A 191 2.61 7.56 13.72
N ALA A 192 2.99 6.82 14.75
CA ALA A 192 2.19 6.65 15.96
C ALA A 192 1.92 7.99 16.64
N SER A 193 2.95 8.80 16.87
CA SER A 193 2.81 10.11 17.50
C SER A 193 1.93 11.06 16.68
N ALA A 194 2.08 11.08 15.36
CA ALA A 194 1.29 11.92 14.47
C ALA A 194 -0.19 11.47 14.43
N THR A 195 -0.44 10.16 14.41
CA THR A 195 -1.79 9.58 14.50
C THR A 195 -2.46 9.97 15.80
N ASP A 196 -1.77 9.81 16.93
CA ASP A 196 -2.28 10.15 18.25
C ASP A 196 -2.57 11.64 18.38
N ALA A 197 -1.68 12.49 17.89
CA ALA A 197 -1.88 13.94 17.87
C ALA A 197 -3.10 14.35 17.01
N PHE A 198 -3.27 13.73 15.84
CA PHE A 198 -4.40 13.99 14.95
C PHE A 198 -5.72 13.57 15.60
N LEU A 199 -5.81 12.34 16.13
CA LEU A 199 -7.01 11.82 16.78
C LEU A 199 -7.37 12.62 18.04
N SER A 200 -6.37 12.99 18.87
CA SER A 200 -6.55 13.83 20.04
C SER A 200 -7.04 15.23 19.66
N GLY A 201 -6.52 15.81 18.57
CA GLY A 201 -6.95 17.10 18.03
C GLY A 201 -8.42 17.09 17.58
N LEU A 202 -8.98 15.94 17.22
CA LEU A 202 -10.38 15.72 16.94
C LEU A 202 -11.23 15.46 18.19
N GLY A 203 -10.62 15.49 19.39
CA GLY A 203 -11.32 15.21 20.66
C GLY A 203 -11.60 13.71 20.89
N LEU A 204 -11.07 12.83 20.02
CA LEU A 204 -11.23 11.39 20.18
C LEU A 204 -10.33 10.89 21.31
N LYS A 205 -10.87 10.01 22.14
CA LYS A 205 -10.16 9.36 23.25
C LYS A 205 -10.19 7.85 23.06
N TRP A 206 -9.14 7.19 23.49
CA TRP A 206 -9.03 5.73 23.51
C TRP A 206 -8.54 5.30 24.90
N GLY A 207 -8.89 4.09 25.32
CA GLY A 207 -8.38 3.56 26.59
C GLY A 207 -6.86 3.36 26.52
N ASP A 208 -6.16 3.62 27.63
CA ASP A 208 -4.73 3.33 27.77
C ASP A 208 -4.52 1.81 27.80
N GLY A 209 -4.80 1.16 26.66
CA GLY A 209 -4.43 -0.24 26.45
C GLY A 209 -2.92 -0.35 26.36
N THR A 210 -2.28 -0.56 27.51
CA THR A 210 -0.95 -1.20 27.57
C THR A 210 -1.05 -2.53 26.79
N VAL A 211 -0.41 -2.58 25.61
CA VAL A 211 -0.10 -3.81 24.92
C VAL A 211 1.19 -4.37 25.46
#